data_c983c9dc43bd9463ceb0cc3de96311cf
#
_entry.id   c983c9dc43bd9463ceb0cc3de96311cf
#
_cell.length_a   1.000
_cell.length_b   1.000
_cell.length_c   1.000
_cell.angle_alpha   90.00
_cell.angle_beta   90.00
_cell.angle_gamma   90.00
#
_symmetry.space_group_name_H-M   'P 1'
#
loop_
_entity.id
_entity.type
_entity.pdbx_description
1 polymer ?
#
loop_
_entity_poly.entity_id
_entity_poly.type
_entity_poly.pdbx_seq_one_letter_code
_entity_poly.pdbx_strand_id
1 'polypeptide(L)'
;MAQVLMYCTAACPFCQAADRLLARKGAEVERVRVDLHPERRPEMEKLSGRRTVPQIWIDGKHVGGSDELHELEYSGELDQLLTKAS
;
A
#
# COMPACT_ATOMS: atom_id res chain seq x y z
N MET A 1 -12.52 8.06 6.81
CA MET A 1 -11.84 6.85 6.29
C MET A 1 -10.35 7.06 6.26
N ALA A 2 -9.61 6.00 6.44
CA ALA A 2 -8.15 6.08 6.40
C ALA A 2 -7.66 6.46 5.00
N GLN A 3 -6.56 7.20 4.95
CA GLN A 3 -5.88 7.51 3.70
C GLN A 3 -4.86 6.42 3.41
N VAL A 4 -4.98 5.81 2.24
CA VAL A 4 -4.07 4.75 1.82
C VAL A 4 -3.24 5.23 0.65
N LEU A 5 -1.93 5.12 0.78
CA LEU A 5 -0.98 5.47 -0.28
C LEU A 5 -0.22 4.22 -0.67
N MET A 6 -0.15 3.95 -1.96
CA MET A 6 0.57 2.78 -2.46
C MET A 6 1.45 3.16 -3.65
N TYR A 7 2.73 2.87 -3.53
CA TYR A 7 3.66 2.92 -4.67
C TYR A 7 3.61 1.58 -5.37
N CYS A 8 3.39 1.58 -6.67
CA CYS A 8 3.12 0.36 -7.42
C CYS A 8 3.58 0.44 -8.87
N THR A 9 3.47 -0.70 -9.56
CA THR A 9 3.65 -0.77 -11.02
C THR A 9 2.48 -1.52 -11.62
N ALA A 10 2.26 -1.36 -12.93
CA ALA A 10 1.10 -1.96 -13.61
C ALA A 10 1.19 -3.49 -13.67
N ALA A 11 2.37 -4.02 -13.91
CA ALA A 11 2.55 -5.45 -14.20
C ALA A 11 3.02 -6.24 -12.97
N CYS A 12 2.67 -5.79 -11.78
CA CYS A 12 3.12 -6.43 -10.55
C CYS A 12 1.98 -7.24 -9.92
N PRO A 13 2.07 -8.58 -9.88
CA PRO A 13 1.03 -9.39 -9.26
C PRO A 13 0.80 -9.06 -7.79
N PHE A 14 1.85 -8.73 -7.05
CA PHE A 14 1.74 -8.35 -5.65
C PHE A 14 1.02 -7.01 -5.47
N CYS A 15 1.26 -6.06 -6.38
CA CYS A 15 0.52 -4.80 -6.39
C CYS A 15 -0.96 -5.05 -6.66
N GLN A 16 -1.26 -5.95 -7.61
CA GLN A 16 -2.64 -6.29 -7.93
C GLN A 16 -3.34 -6.99 -6.77
N ALA A 17 -2.63 -7.88 -6.07
CA ALA A 17 -3.19 -8.56 -4.90
C ALA A 17 -3.50 -7.58 -3.78
N ALA A 18 -2.60 -6.64 -3.52
CA ALA A 18 -2.83 -5.60 -2.51
C ALA A 18 -4.02 -4.72 -2.91
N ASP A 19 -4.10 -4.36 -4.18
CA ASP A 19 -5.20 -3.54 -4.70
C ASP A 19 -6.55 -4.23 -4.52
N ARG A 20 -6.61 -5.52 -4.84
CA ARG A 20 -7.85 -6.28 -4.67
C ARG A 20 -8.29 -6.36 -3.22
N LEU A 21 -7.34 -6.57 -2.31
CA LEU A 21 -7.66 -6.61 -0.87
C LEU A 21 -8.21 -5.27 -0.40
N LEU A 22 -7.54 -4.18 -0.75
CA LEU A 22 -7.98 -2.85 -0.35
C LEU A 22 -9.33 -2.48 -0.96
N ALA A 23 -9.56 -2.90 -2.21
CA ALA A 23 -10.86 -2.69 -2.87
C ALA A 23 -11.99 -3.42 -2.15
N ARG A 24 -11.75 -4.65 -1.70
CA ARG A 24 -12.75 -5.40 -0.93
C ARG A 24 -13.08 -4.71 0.39
N LYS A 25 -12.14 -3.95 0.93
CA LYS A 25 -12.36 -3.20 2.18
C LYS A 25 -13.02 -1.85 1.95
N GLY A 26 -13.26 -1.48 0.70
CA GLY A 26 -13.83 -0.17 0.37
C GLY A 26 -12.87 0.98 0.57
N ALA A 27 -11.58 0.71 0.63
CA ALA A 27 -10.58 1.75 0.85
C ALA A 27 -10.32 2.53 -0.42
N GLU A 28 -10.16 3.85 -0.28
CA GLU A 28 -9.69 4.69 -1.37
C GLU A 28 -8.18 4.71 -1.34
N VAL A 29 -7.57 4.42 -2.47
CA VAL A 29 -6.12 4.28 -2.56
C VAL A 29 -5.56 5.32 -3.51
N GLU A 30 -4.61 6.12 -3.02
CA GLU A 30 -3.80 6.98 -3.87
C GLU A 30 -2.63 6.14 -4.38
N ARG A 31 -2.53 6.02 -5.70
CA ARG A 31 -1.50 5.19 -6.33
C ARG A 31 -0.42 6.06 -6.95
N VAL A 32 0.83 5.74 -6.64
CA VAL A 32 1.99 6.35 -7.28
C VAL A 32 2.63 5.29 -8.18
N ARG A 33 2.47 5.46 -9.49
CA ARG A 33 2.98 4.52 -10.48
C ARG A 33 4.44 4.83 -10.75
N VAL A 34 5.33 4.08 -10.09
CA VAL A 34 6.78 4.31 -10.24
C VAL A 34 7.33 3.78 -11.57
N ASP A 35 6.54 3.01 -12.30
CA ASP A 35 6.87 2.64 -13.68
C ASP A 35 6.59 3.78 -14.66
N LEU A 36 5.55 4.58 -14.42
CA LEU A 36 5.24 5.76 -15.21
C LEU A 36 6.05 6.97 -14.75
N HIS A 37 6.39 7.01 -13.46
CA HIS A 37 7.11 8.12 -12.84
C HIS A 37 8.32 7.57 -12.10
N PRO A 38 9.36 7.12 -12.83
CA PRO A 38 10.53 6.50 -12.20
C PRO A 38 11.30 7.47 -11.30
N GLU A 39 11.12 8.76 -11.50
CA GLU A 39 11.70 9.77 -10.62
C GLU A 39 11.14 9.71 -9.19
N ARG A 40 9.99 9.05 -9.00
CA ARG A 40 9.38 8.89 -7.67
C ARG A 40 9.91 7.65 -6.92
N ARG A 41 10.67 6.79 -7.59
CA ARG A 41 11.19 5.59 -6.96
C ARG A 41 12.20 5.87 -5.82
N PRO A 42 13.12 6.82 -5.96
CA PRO A 42 14.01 7.15 -4.83
C PRO A 42 13.25 7.63 -3.59
N GLU A 43 12.16 8.35 -3.78
CA GLU A 43 11.29 8.78 -2.69
C GLU A 43 10.70 7.55 -1.95
N MET A 44 10.21 6.57 -2.69
CA MET A 44 9.68 5.33 -2.12
C MET A 44 10.76 4.59 -1.33
N GLU A 45 11.97 4.48 -1.90
CA GLU A 45 13.07 3.77 -1.24
C GLU A 45 13.48 4.48 0.06
N LYS A 46 13.51 5.79 0.04
CA LYS A 46 13.86 6.57 1.22
C LYS A 46 12.84 6.40 2.33
N LEU A 47 11.56 6.45 1.98
CA LEU A 47 10.46 6.40 2.96
C LEU A 47 10.25 4.99 3.49
N SER A 48 10.40 3.98 2.65
CA SER A 48 10.11 2.59 3.04
C SER A 48 11.35 1.82 3.49
N GLY A 49 12.53 2.25 3.07
CA GLY A 49 13.75 1.47 3.24
C GLY A 49 13.82 0.27 2.30
N ARG A 50 12.95 0.18 1.31
CA ARG A 50 12.87 -0.96 0.39
C ARG A 50 12.80 -0.50 -1.05
N ARG A 51 13.21 -1.38 -1.96
CA ARG A 51 13.19 -1.13 -3.41
C ARG A 51 12.03 -1.80 -4.12
N THR A 52 11.31 -2.68 -3.43
CA THR A 52 10.26 -3.49 -4.03
C THR A 52 8.93 -2.77 -4.02
N VAL A 53 8.03 -3.17 -4.92
CA VAL A 53 6.65 -2.71 -4.95
C VAL A 53 5.75 -3.91 -4.68
N PRO A 54 4.57 -3.72 -4.08
CA PRO A 54 4.05 -2.44 -3.62
C PRO A 54 4.68 -2.00 -2.30
N GLN A 55 4.64 -0.70 -2.01
CA GLN A 55 4.92 -0.18 -0.69
C GLN A 55 3.72 0.66 -0.26
N ILE A 56 3.18 0.37 0.91
CA ILE A 56 1.85 0.83 1.32
C ILE A 56 1.95 1.58 2.64
N TRP A 57 1.24 2.70 2.72
CA TRP A 57 1.09 3.49 3.95
C TRP A 57 -0.40 3.65 4.23
N ILE A 58 -0.79 3.53 5.49
CA ILE A 58 -2.14 3.79 5.96
C ILE A 58 -2.05 4.91 6.99
N ASP A 59 -2.68 6.03 6.71
CA ASP A 59 -2.63 7.24 7.54
C ASP A 59 -1.20 7.65 7.89
N GLY A 60 -0.30 7.56 6.92
CA GLY A 60 1.10 7.93 7.09
C GLY A 60 1.98 6.89 7.74
N LYS A 61 1.40 5.77 8.18
CA LYS A 61 2.16 4.70 8.80
C LYS A 61 2.53 3.65 7.75
N HIS A 62 3.81 3.35 7.64
CA HIS A 62 4.30 2.36 6.68
C HIS A 62 3.86 0.95 7.09
N VAL A 63 3.11 0.31 6.21
CA VAL A 63 2.66 -1.07 6.38
C VAL A 63 3.69 -2.04 5.82
N GLY A 64 4.21 -1.73 4.65
CA GLY A 64 5.12 -2.61 3.92
C GLY A 64 4.55 -2.98 2.57
N GLY A 65 4.78 -4.20 2.15
CA GLY A 65 4.29 -4.71 0.87
C GLY A 65 3.01 -5.51 1.00
N SER A 66 2.72 -6.28 -0.05
CA SER A 66 1.51 -7.10 -0.09
C SER A 66 1.48 -8.14 1.03
N ASP A 67 2.62 -8.76 1.33
CA ASP A 67 2.69 -9.79 2.37
C ASP A 67 2.29 -9.22 3.73
N GLU A 68 2.86 -8.06 4.09
CA GLU A 68 2.54 -7.42 5.36
C GLU A 68 1.08 -6.97 5.39
N LEU A 69 0.55 -6.50 4.27
CA LEU A 69 -0.86 -6.11 4.20
C LEU A 69 -1.78 -7.30 4.45
N HIS A 70 -1.48 -8.45 3.85
CA HIS A 70 -2.27 -9.66 4.05
C HIS A 70 -2.12 -10.22 5.46
N GLU A 71 -0.95 -10.07 6.08
CA GLU A 71 -0.78 -10.44 7.50
C GLU A 71 -1.70 -9.62 8.40
N LEU A 72 -1.82 -8.32 8.13
CA LEU A 72 -2.75 -7.47 8.88
C LEU A 72 -4.19 -7.93 8.70
N GLU A 73 -4.54 -8.39 7.50
CA GLU A 73 -5.88 -8.91 7.24
C GLU A 73 -6.13 -10.17 8.06
N TYR A 74 -5.19 -11.11 8.06
CA TYR A 74 -5.35 -12.36 8.81
C TYR A 74 -5.47 -12.12 10.32
N SER A 75 -4.76 -11.14 10.85
CA SER A 75 -4.82 -10.83 12.29
C SER A 75 -6.04 -9.99 12.68
N GLY A 76 -6.78 -9.47 11.70
CA GLY A 76 -7.90 -8.57 11.93
C GLY A 76 -7.51 -7.12 12.15
N GLU A 77 -6.21 -6.81 12.09
CA GLU A 77 -5.74 -5.45 12.32
C GLU A 77 -6.01 -4.52 11.16
N LEU A 78 -6.12 -5.06 9.94
CA LEU A 78 -6.31 -4.22 8.76
C LEU A 78 -7.61 -3.42 8.86
N ASP A 79 -8.70 -4.07 9.25
CA ASP A 79 -9.98 -3.39 9.41
C ASP A 79 -9.88 -2.27 10.43
N GLN A 80 -9.17 -2.50 11.53
CA GLN A 80 -8.96 -1.48 12.55
C GLN A 80 -8.21 -0.28 12.00
N LEU A 81 -7.15 -0.52 11.24
CA LEU A 81 -6.37 0.57 10.64
C LEU A 81 -7.17 1.37 9.63
N LEU A 82 -8.01 0.70 8.84
CA LEU A 82 -8.80 1.36 7.80
C LEU A 82 -10.00 2.13 8.38
N THR A 83 -10.56 1.67 9.49
CA THR A 83 -11.71 2.33 10.13
C THR A 83 -11.29 3.38 11.15
N LYS A 84 -10.04 3.39 11.56
CA LYS A 84 -9.51 4.27 12.60
C LYS A 84 -9.28 5.69 12.09
N ALA A 85 -9.80 6.03 10.94
CA ALA A 85 -9.59 7.34 10.36
C ALA A 85 -10.33 8.38 11.18
N SER A 86 -9.64 9.33 11.49
CA SER A 86 -10.21 10.53 12.03
C SER A 86 -11.12 11.24 11.05
#